data_7ec66451d223778c40ebd680647a3e4c
#
_entry.id   7ec66451d223778c40ebd680647a3e4c
#
_cell.length_a   1.000
_cell.length_b   1.000
_cell.length_c   1.000
_cell.angle_alpha   90.00
_cell.angle_beta   90.00
_cell.angle_gamma   90.00
#
_symmetry.space_group_name_H-M   'P 1'
#
loop_
_entity.id
_entity.type
_entity.pdbx_description
1 polymer ?
#
loop_
_entity_poly.entity_id
_entity_poly.type
_entity_poly.pdbx_seq_one_letter_code
_entity_poly.pdbx_strand_id
1 'polypeptide(L)'
;VRSLTKKSIPVRVMMTRNATRFIGPVTFEALTGKKVIVDEWEAGMLHIDVKNEASVFCVAPATANIIGKMAHGIADDAVSSAYLAMNAPVMIAPAMNPNMYTSPAVQRNLKQLKEDGVEIIDPTSGVVICGDEGRGRMADLPDIEAAILRLHQKGQTRPAVRPS
;
A
#
# COMPACT_ATOMS: atom_id res chain seq x y z
N VAL A 1 -10.47 -0.47 -3.82
CA VAL A 1 -11.23 -1.53 -3.11
C VAL A 1 -12.45 -1.93 -3.92
N ARG A 2 -13.47 -1.05 -4.07
CA ARG A 2 -14.76 -1.40 -4.71
C ARG A 2 -14.63 -2.07 -6.09
N SER A 3 -13.69 -1.67 -6.95
CA SER A 3 -13.52 -2.26 -8.27
C SER A 3 -12.98 -3.69 -8.19
N LEU A 4 -12.07 -3.96 -7.26
CA LEU A 4 -11.54 -5.30 -7.00
C LEU A 4 -12.60 -6.24 -6.43
N THR A 5 -13.41 -5.77 -5.46
CA THR A 5 -14.49 -6.59 -4.89
C THR A 5 -15.56 -6.92 -5.92
N LYS A 6 -15.88 -6.01 -6.85
CA LYS A 6 -16.77 -6.30 -7.99
C LYS A 6 -16.22 -7.37 -8.95
N LYS A 7 -14.91 -7.56 -8.98
CA LYS A 7 -14.25 -8.61 -9.77
C LYS A 7 -14.02 -9.89 -8.94
N SER A 8 -14.69 -10.02 -7.80
CA SER A 8 -14.58 -11.17 -6.89
C SER A 8 -13.16 -11.41 -6.37
N ILE A 9 -12.31 -10.37 -6.34
CA ILE A 9 -10.99 -10.42 -5.74
C ILE A 9 -11.12 -10.13 -4.25
N PRO A 10 -10.71 -11.05 -3.36
CA PRO A 10 -10.75 -10.82 -1.93
C PRO A 10 -9.82 -9.67 -1.55
N VAL A 11 -10.35 -8.70 -0.81
CA VAL A 11 -9.57 -7.55 -0.33
C VAL A 11 -9.61 -7.52 1.19
N ARG A 12 -8.45 -7.37 1.81
CA ARG A 12 -8.30 -7.01 3.21
C ARG A 12 -7.73 -5.61 3.31
N VAL A 13 -8.34 -4.76 4.13
CA VAL A 13 -7.91 -3.36 4.24
C VAL A 13 -7.21 -3.16 5.57
N MET A 14 -6.04 -2.51 5.49
CA MET A 14 -5.29 -2.00 6.63
C MET A 14 -5.19 -0.48 6.53
N MET A 15 -5.26 0.21 7.66
CA MET A 15 -5.19 1.66 7.69
C MET A 15 -4.23 2.11 8.78
N THR A 16 -3.41 3.11 8.49
CA THR A 16 -2.71 3.84 9.56
C THR A 16 -3.72 4.67 10.34
N ARG A 17 -3.42 5.00 11.60
CA ARG A 17 -4.27 5.90 12.40
C ARG A 17 -4.53 7.24 11.70
N ASN A 18 -3.55 7.76 10.95
CA ASN A 18 -3.75 8.99 10.18
C ASN A 18 -4.72 8.81 9.01
N ALA A 19 -4.72 7.64 8.35
CA ALA A 19 -5.66 7.36 7.26
C ALA A 19 -7.12 7.40 7.73
N THR A 20 -7.41 6.99 8.97
CA THR A 20 -8.77 7.02 9.52
C THR A 20 -9.34 8.43 9.69
N ARG A 21 -8.50 9.46 9.65
CA ARG A 21 -8.94 10.88 9.70
C ARG A 21 -9.52 11.36 8.37
N PHE A 22 -9.22 10.67 7.27
CA PHE A 22 -9.72 11.00 5.92
C PHE A 22 -10.96 10.18 5.55
N ILE A 23 -10.98 8.91 5.96
CA ILE A 23 -12.09 7.99 5.69
C ILE A 23 -12.22 6.99 6.83
N GLY A 24 -13.45 6.79 7.33
CA GLY A 24 -13.70 5.85 8.42
C GLY A 24 -13.53 4.39 7.99
N PRO A 25 -13.00 3.51 8.87
CA PRO A 25 -12.84 2.07 8.61
C PRO A 25 -14.13 1.40 8.13
N VAL A 26 -15.26 1.77 8.70
CA VAL A 26 -16.61 1.26 8.39
C VAL A 26 -16.93 1.30 6.88
N THR A 27 -16.40 2.29 6.16
CA THR A 27 -16.58 2.38 4.70
C THR A 27 -15.98 1.18 3.97
N PHE A 28 -14.79 0.79 4.38
CA PHE A 28 -14.11 -0.36 3.78
C PHE A 28 -14.66 -1.69 4.28
N GLU A 29 -15.11 -1.76 5.52
CA GLU A 29 -15.79 -2.94 6.08
C GLU A 29 -17.07 -3.24 5.30
N ALA A 30 -17.86 -2.21 4.99
CA ALA A 30 -19.05 -2.34 4.16
C ALA A 30 -18.75 -2.81 2.73
N LEU A 31 -17.60 -2.44 2.17
CA LEU A 31 -17.20 -2.82 0.82
C LEU A 31 -16.59 -4.22 0.73
N THR A 32 -15.93 -4.69 1.78
CA THR A 32 -15.17 -5.95 1.78
C THR A 32 -15.84 -7.08 2.54
N GLY A 33 -16.79 -6.76 3.42
CA GLY A 33 -17.39 -7.69 4.38
C GLY A 33 -16.39 -8.15 5.45
N LYS A 34 -15.23 -7.50 5.58
CA LYS A 34 -14.17 -7.87 6.53
C LYS A 34 -13.83 -6.69 7.42
N LYS A 35 -13.49 -6.96 8.70
CA LYS A 35 -13.01 -5.94 9.64
C LYS A 35 -11.73 -5.29 9.09
N VAL A 36 -11.68 -3.96 9.13
CA VAL A 36 -10.47 -3.18 8.80
C VAL A 36 -9.48 -3.26 9.97
N ILE A 37 -8.23 -3.38 9.63
CA ILE A 37 -7.13 -3.43 10.57
C ILE A 37 -6.56 -2.02 10.74
N VAL A 38 -6.63 -1.48 11.95
CA VAL A 38 -6.05 -0.17 12.29
C VAL A 38 -4.96 -0.32 13.34
N ASP A 39 -5.17 -1.21 14.31
CA ASP A 39 -4.24 -1.47 15.38
C ASP A 39 -3.71 -2.91 15.27
N GLU A 40 -2.39 -3.06 15.34
CA GLU A 40 -1.74 -4.38 15.26
C GLU A 40 -2.06 -5.27 16.47
N TRP A 41 -2.44 -4.68 17.59
CA TRP A 41 -2.75 -5.40 18.84
C TRP A 41 -4.19 -5.91 18.91
N GLU A 42 -5.12 -5.34 18.13
CA GLU A 42 -6.52 -5.76 18.13
C GLU A 42 -6.76 -7.14 17.50
N ALA A 43 -5.85 -7.62 16.68
CA ALA A 43 -6.03 -8.82 15.87
C ALA A 43 -5.02 -9.96 16.17
N GLY A 44 -4.38 -9.94 17.31
CA GLY A 44 -3.39 -10.96 17.66
C GLY A 44 -2.13 -10.88 16.79
N MET A 45 -1.59 -12.01 16.33
CA MET A 45 -0.40 -12.03 15.47
C MET A 45 -0.73 -11.67 14.00
N LEU A 46 -1.32 -10.51 13.81
CA LEU A 46 -1.87 -10.02 12.54
C LEU A 46 -0.89 -10.08 11.36
N HIS A 47 0.38 -9.73 11.59
CA HIS A 47 1.42 -9.75 10.56
C HIS A 47 1.66 -11.17 10.00
N ILE A 48 1.33 -12.23 10.78
CA ILE A 48 1.45 -13.62 10.33
C ILE A 48 0.28 -13.99 9.43
N ASP A 49 -0.95 -13.62 9.80
CA ASP A 49 -2.15 -13.96 9.01
C ASP A 49 -2.14 -13.23 7.67
N VAL A 50 -1.87 -11.91 7.67
CA VAL A 50 -1.82 -11.11 6.45
C VAL A 50 -0.73 -11.56 5.50
N LYS A 51 0.45 -11.90 6.00
CA LYS A 51 1.58 -12.41 5.21
C LYS A 51 1.24 -13.70 4.46
N ASN A 52 0.45 -14.59 5.09
CA ASN A 52 0.09 -15.89 4.51
C ASN A 52 -1.10 -15.80 3.52
N GLU A 53 -2.01 -14.84 3.73
CA GLU A 53 -3.19 -14.65 2.91
C GLU A 53 -2.94 -13.77 1.67
N ALA A 54 -1.99 -12.85 1.75
CA ALA A 54 -1.80 -11.84 0.71
C ALA A 54 -1.09 -12.40 -0.52
N SER A 55 -1.67 -12.19 -1.69
CA SER A 55 -1.02 -12.38 -2.99
C SER A 55 -0.39 -11.10 -3.55
N VAL A 56 -0.81 -9.94 -3.05
CA VAL A 56 -0.24 -8.61 -3.34
C VAL A 56 -0.44 -7.73 -2.11
N PHE A 57 0.56 -6.95 -1.77
CA PHE A 57 0.46 -5.87 -0.77
C PHE A 57 0.55 -4.53 -1.47
N CYS A 58 -0.54 -3.75 -1.42
CA CYS A 58 -0.64 -2.46 -2.10
C CYS A 58 -0.84 -1.33 -1.09
N VAL A 59 0.05 -0.34 -1.08
CA VAL A 59 -0.11 0.89 -0.29
C VAL A 59 -0.56 2.03 -1.20
N ALA A 60 -1.84 2.40 -1.11
CA ALA A 60 -2.45 3.43 -1.94
C ALA A 60 -3.54 4.21 -1.15
N PRO A 61 -3.39 5.52 -0.95
CA PRO A 61 -2.23 6.34 -1.30
C PRO A 61 -1.01 6.08 -0.40
N ALA A 62 0.20 6.18 -0.96
CA ALA A 62 1.45 6.12 -0.21
C ALA A 62 1.98 7.55 0.04
N THR A 63 1.88 8.02 1.28
CA THR A 63 2.43 9.32 1.71
C THR A 63 3.94 9.27 1.89
N ALA A 64 4.61 10.42 1.92
CA ALA A 64 6.04 10.51 2.23
C ALA A 64 6.38 9.82 3.57
N ASN A 65 5.47 9.86 4.57
CA ASN A 65 5.66 9.22 5.85
C ASN A 65 5.77 7.69 5.73
N ILE A 66 4.79 7.04 5.10
CA ILE A 66 4.83 5.58 4.96
C ILE A 66 5.98 5.13 4.05
N ILE A 67 6.30 5.87 2.99
CA ILE A 67 7.46 5.63 2.13
C ILE A 67 8.76 5.69 2.94
N GLY A 68 8.91 6.71 3.81
CA GLY A 68 10.06 6.81 4.70
C GLY A 68 10.17 5.65 5.67
N LYS A 69 9.07 5.25 6.33
CA LYS A 69 9.04 4.09 7.23
C LYS A 69 9.46 2.81 6.52
N MET A 70 8.84 2.52 5.36
CA MET A 70 9.14 1.33 4.57
C MET A 70 10.61 1.27 4.16
N ALA A 71 11.17 2.39 3.65
CA ALA A 71 12.57 2.45 3.20
C ALA A 71 13.60 2.31 4.33
N HIS A 72 13.22 2.59 5.58
CA HIS A 72 14.12 2.52 6.74
C HIS A 72 13.78 1.37 7.70
N GLY A 73 12.85 0.50 7.36
CA GLY A 73 12.47 -0.64 8.21
C GLY A 73 11.81 -0.25 9.52
N ILE A 74 11.08 0.87 9.56
CA ILE A 74 10.36 1.31 10.76
C ILE A 74 9.00 0.59 10.83
N ALA A 75 8.77 -0.16 11.90
CA ALA A 75 7.56 -0.95 12.15
C ALA A 75 6.87 -0.42 13.43
N ASP A 76 6.19 0.70 13.34
CA ASP A 76 5.53 1.38 14.47
C ASP A 76 4.00 1.51 14.29
N ASP A 77 3.46 0.90 13.24
CA ASP A 77 2.04 0.78 12.97
C ASP A 77 1.71 -0.50 12.18
N ALA A 78 0.44 -0.88 12.15
CA ALA A 78 -0.02 -2.12 11.50
C ALA A 78 0.42 -2.24 10.04
N VAL A 79 0.45 -1.14 9.29
CA VAL A 79 0.80 -1.14 7.85
C VAL A 79 2.30 -1.34 7.67
N SER A 80 3.13 -0.62 8.42
CA SER A 80 4.59 -0.72 8.33
C SER A 80 5.11 -2.06 8.87
N SER A 81 4.50 -2.59 9.95
CA SER A 81 4.80 -3.93 10.48
C SER A 81 4.44 -5.03 9.48
N ALA A 82 3.25 -4.93 8.85
CA ALA A 82 2.83 -5.87 7.83
C ALA A 82 3.76 -5.85 6.60
N TYR A 83 4.21 -4.66 6.17
CA TYR A 83 5.17 -4.54 5.08
C TYR A 83 6.45 -5.33 5.32
N LEU A 84 7.06 -5.18 6.50
CA LEU A 84 8.31 -5.89 6.83
C LEU A 84 8.14 -7.41 6.91
N ALA A 85 6.95 -7.86 7.29
CA ALA A 85 6.64 -9.30 7.35
C ALA A 85 6.22 -9.89 5.99
N MET A 86 6.03 -9.06 4.94
CA MET A 86 5.37 -9.46 3.70
C MET A 86 6.25 -10.34 2.81
N ASN A 87 5.69 -11.47 2.37
CA ASN A 87 6.33 -12.34 1.38
C ASN A 87 5.74 -12.16 -0.03
N ALA A 88 4.57 -11.53 -0.14
CA ALA A 88 3.93 -11.25 -1.42
C ALA A 88 4.59 -10.05 -2.13
N PRO A 89 4.43 -9.92 -3.44
CA PRO A 89 4.83 -8.72 -4.16
C PRO A 89 4.23 -7.46 -3.53
N VAL A 90 5.06 -6.43 -3.37
CA VAL A 90 4.67 -5.15 -2.79
C VAL A 90 4.62 -4.08 -3.87
N MET A 91 3.60 -3.24 -3.83
CA MET A 91 3.50 -2.06 -4.67
C MET A 91 3.03 -0.83 -3.88
N ILE A 92 3.42 0.34 -4.33
CA ILE A 92 2.98 1.61 -3.77
C ILE A 92 2.50 2.58 -4.85
N ALA A 93 1.49 3.38 -4.53
CA ALA A 93 1.04 4.51 -5.34
C ALA A 93 1.29 5.82 -4.57
N PRO A 94 2.42 6.51 -4.80
CA PRO A 94 2.77 7.75 -4.10
C PRO A 94 1.72 8.85 -4.32
N ALA A 95 1.41 9.58 -3.23
CA ALA A 95 0.52 10.72 -3.26
C ALA A 95 0.96 11.75 -2.20
N MET A 96 1.39 12.93 -2.66
CA MET A 96 1.85 14.01 -1.80
C MET A 96 1.97 15.33 -2.58
N ASN A 97 2.23 16.41 -1.87
CA ASN A 97 2.56 17.69 -2.49
C ASN A 97 3.77 17.55 -3.43
N PRO A 98 3.80 18.27 -4.60
CA PRO A 98 4.90 18.18 -5.57
C PRO A 98 6.28 18.49 -4.98
N ASN A 99 6.39 19.47 -4.09
CA ASN A 99 7.65 19.79 -3.41
C ASN A 99 8.12 18.66 -2.50
N MET A 100 7.19 17.97 -1.83
CA MET A 100 7.50 16.78 -1.05
C MET A 100 7.98 15.65 -1.96
N TYR A 101 7.30 15.43 -3.09
CA TYR A 101 7.66 14.37 -4.02
C TYR A 101 9.07 14.57 -4.61
N THR A 102 9.42 15.81 -5.00
CA THR A 102 10.73 16.14 -5.57
C THR A 102 11.85 16.29 -4.52
N SER A 103 11.50 16.28 -3.24
CA SER A 103 12.49 16.39 -2.15
C SER A 103 13.54 15.27 -2.25
N PRO A 104 14.84 15.59 -2.09
CA PRO A 104 15.90 14.58 -2.16
C PRO A 104 15.71 13.42 -1.19
N ALA A 105 15.10 13.66 -0.03
CA ALA A 105 14.82 12.62 0.96
C ALA A 105 13.79 11.60 0.42
N VAL A 106 12.68 12.07 -0.14
CA VAL A 106 11.64 11.20 -0.73
C VAL A 106 12.19 10.46 -1.94
N GLN A 107 12.96 11.12 -2.80
CA GLN A 107 13.55 10.47 -3.97
C GLN A 107 14.55 9.37 -3.60
N ARG A 108 15.38 9.57 -2.54
CA ARG A 108 16.24 8.50 -2.01
C ARG A 108 15.44 7.31 -1.48
N ASN A 109 14.35 7.58 -0.74
CA ASN A 109 13.51 6.53 -0.19
C ASN A 109 12.79 5.73 -1.29
N LEU A 110 12.29 6.41 -2.32
CA LEU A 110 11.68 5.74 -3.49
C LEU A 110 12.69 4.88 -4.23
N LYS A 111 13.93 5.39 -4.41
CA LYS A 111 15.02 4.62 -5.02
C LYS A 111 15.31 3.36 -4.20
N GLN A 112 15.46 3.49 -2.88
CA GLN A 112 15.70 2.35 -1.98
C GLN A 112 14.59 1.32 -2.08
N LEU A 113 13.33 1.72 -2.02
CA LEU A 113 12.20 0.79 -2.14
C LEU A 113 12.18 0.07 -3.49
N LYS A 114 12.57 0.75 -4.57
CA LYS A 114 12.70 0.12 -5.89
C LYS A 114 13.82 -0.93 -5.93
N GLU A 115 14.95 -0.65 -5.28
CA GLU A 115 16.07 -1.60 -5.14
C GLU A 115 15.67 -2.80 -4.27
N ASP A 116 14.81 -2.60 -3.27
CA ASP A 116 14.23 -3.65 -2.42
C ASP A 116 13.11 -4.47 -3.15
N GLY A 117 12.82 -4.16 -4.41
CA GLY A 117 11.85 -4.88 -5.22
C GLY A 117 10.41 -4.41 -5.09
N VAL A 118 10.16 -3.26 -4.46
CA VAL A 118 8.83 -2.65 -4.41
C VAL A 118 8.49 -2.02 -5.76
N GLU A 119 7.34 -2.35 -6.31
CA GLU A 119 6.84 -1.71 -7.53
C GLU A 119 6.24 -0.35 -7.21
N ILE A 120 6.71 0.69 -7.91
CA ILE A 120 6.23 2.05 -7.74
C ILE A 120 5.36 2.43 -8.94
N ILE A 121 4.09 2.73 -8.68
CA ILE A 121 3.20 3.28 -9.68
C ILE A 121 3.37 4.80 -9.63
N ASP A 122 4.07 5.32 -10.61
CA ASP A 122 4.46 6.73 -10.67
C ASP A 122 3.25 7.67 -10.55
N PRO A 123 3.35 8.72 -9.72
CA PRO A 123 2.29 9.71 -9.60
C PRO A 123 2.13 10.50 -10.90
N THR A 124 0.91 10.91 -11.17
CA THR A 124 0.58 11.78 -12.31
C THR A 124 0.88 13.25 -11.99
N SER A 125 1.01 14.06 -13.04
CA SER A 125 1.05 15.51 -12.92
C SER A 125 -0.36 16.08 -12.86
N GLY A 126 -0.55 17.16 -12.10
CA GLY A 126 -1.83 17.86 -12.00
C GLY A 126 -1.88 18.77 -10.78
N VAL A 127 -3.01 19.45 -10.64
CA VAL A 127 -3.29 20.27 -9.45
C VAL A 127 -3.59 19.34 -8.29
N VAL A 128 -2.86 19.48 -7.19
CA VAL A 128 -3.12 18.76 -5.94
C VAL A 128 -4.05 19.58 -5.03
N ILE A 129 -4.57 18.99 -3.97
CA ILE A 129 -5.58 19.60 -3.08
C ILE A 129 -5.13 20.96 -2.51
N CYS A 130 -3.83 21.18 -2.31
CA CYS A 130 -3.27 22.46 -1.85
C CYS A 130 -3.17 23.54 -2.95
N GLY A 131 -3.56 23.23 -4.19
CA GLY A 131 -3.50 24.18 -5.31
C GLY A 131 -2.16 24.18 -6.06
N ASP A 132 -1.15 23.48 -5.58
CA ASP A 132 0.13 23.37 -6.29
C ASP A 132 -0.03 22.51 -7.54
N GLU A 133 0.61 22.89 -8.63
CA GLU A 133 0.67 22.12 -9.86
C GLU A 133 2.02 21.40 -9.97
N GLY A 134 1.97 20.11 -10.33
CA GLY A 134 3.18 19.33 -10.49
C GLY A 134 2.95 17.83 -10.32
N ARG A 135 4.05 17.08 -10.29
CA ARG A 135 4.05 15.63 -10.10
C ARG A 135 3.89 15.30 -8.62
N GLY A 136 2.84 14.58 -8.25
CA GLY A 136 2.58 14.23 -6.84
C GLY A 136 1.15 13.75 -6.60
N ARG A 137 0.27 13.92 -7.58
CA ARG A 137 -1.08 13.36 -7.55
C ARG A 137 -0.99 11.85 -7.74
N MET A 138 -1.71 11.08 -6.89
CA MET A 138 -1.76 9.62 -7.02
C MET A 138 -2.08 9.19 -8.45
N ALA A 139 -1.43 8.14 -8.92
CA ALA A 139 -1.72 7.51 -10.21
C ALA A 139 -3.22 7.22 -10.36
N ASP A 140 -3.70 7.18 -11.59
CA ASP A 140 -5.11 6.95 -11.84
C ASP A 140 -5.54 5.52 -11.42
N LEU A 141 -6.78 5.40 -10.94
CA LEU A 141 -7.28 4.13 -10.39
C LEU A 141 -7.17 2.95 -11.36
N PRO A 142 -7.41 3.09 -12.68
CA PRO A 142 -7.22 2.00 -13.63
C PRO A 142 -5.78 1.47 -13.67
N ASP A 143 -4.76 2.35 -13.57
CA ASP A 143 -3.36 1.95 -13.62
C ASP A 143 -2.96 1.18 -12.34
N ILE A 144 -3.41 1.66 -11.18
CA ILE A 144 -3.21 0.97 -9.90
C ILE A 144 -3.89 -0.40 -9.93
N GLU A 145 -5.12 -0.46 -10.42
CA GLU A 145 -5.86 -1.72 -10.54
C GLU A 145 -5.18 -2.70 -11.49
N ALA A 146 -4.74 -2.25 -12.66
CA ALA A 146 -4.02 -3.08 -13.62
C ALA A 146 -2.73 -3.67 -13.03
N ALA A 147 -1.98 -2.86 -12.26
CA ALA A 147 -0.78 -3.32 -11.57
C ALA A 147 -1.10 -4.37 -10.49
N ILE A 148 -2.16 -4.16 -9.69
CA ILE A 148 -2.61 -5.16 -8.70
C ILE A 148 -2.94 -6.47 -9.38
N LEU A 149 -3.75 -6.45 -10.45
CA LEU A 149 -4.15 -7.66 -11.16
C LEU A 149 -2.98 -8.42 -11.75
N ARG A 150 -2.02 -7.71 -12.35
CA ARG A 150 -0.79 -8.29 -12.90
C ARG A 150 0.08 -8.95 -11.83
N LEU A 151 0.26 -8.28 -10.68
CA LEU A 151 1.03 -8.83 -9.56
C LEU A 151 0.32 -10.00 -8.90
N HIS A 152 -1.00 -9.94 -8.76
CA HIS A 152 -1.82 -11.02 -8.24
C HIS A 152 -1.66 -12.31 -9.06
N GLN A 153 -1.70 -12.21 -10.39
CA GLN A 153 -1.46 -13.35 -11.27
C GLN A 153 -0.05 -13.94 -11.11
N LYS A 154 0.97 -13.08 -11.00
CA LYS A 154 2.35 -13.51 -10.73
C LYS A 154 2.52 -14.17 -9.36
N GLY A 155 1.82 -13.69 -8.35
CA GLY A 155 1.84 -14.26 -7.00
C GLY A 155 1.27 -15.67 -6.92
N GLN A 156 0.23 -15.96 -7.71
CA GLN A 156 -0.38 -17.30 -7.77
C GLN A 156 0.51 -18.36 -8.44
N THR A 157 1.46 -17.94 -9.27
CA THR A 157 2.38 -18.85 -9.96
C THR A 157 3.66 -19.16 -9.15
N ARG A 158 3.85 -18.53 -7.99
CA ARG A 158 4.98 -18.83 -7.10
C ARG A 158 4.73 -20.15 -6.36
N PRO A 159 5.63 -21.15 -6.44
CA PRO A 159 5.52 -22.33 -5.60
C PRO A 159 5.58 -21.90 -4.13
N ALA A 160 4.70 -22.48 -3.31
CA ALA A 160 4.72 -22.28 -1.86
C ALA A 160 6.14 -22.55 -1.34
N VAL A 161 6.76 -21.54 -0.70
CA VAL A 161 8.03 -21.73 0.02
C VAL A 161 7.76 -22.73 1.14
N ARG A 162 8.33 -23.93 1.02
CA ARG A 162 8.23 -24.93 2.09
C ARG A 162 8.96 -24.35 3.31
N PRO A 163 8.34 -24.39 4.50
CA PRO A 163 9.07 -24.05 5.72
C PRO A 163 10.22 -25.05 5.90
N SER A 164 11.42 -24.52 6.06
CA SER A 164 12.61 -25.26 6.49
C SER A 164 12.55 -25.55 7.98
#